data_d9ff0259ee1b4d62252e14ccaf22ac7e
#
_entry.id   d9ff0259ee1b4d62252e14ccaf22ac7e
#
_cell.length_a   1.000
_cell.length_b   1.000
_cell.length_c   1.000
_cell.angle_alpha   90.00
_cell.angle_beta   90.00
_cell.angle_gamma   90.00
#
_symmetry.space_group_name_H-M   'P 1'
#
loop_
_entity.id
_entity.type
_entity.pdbx_description
1 polymer ?
#
loop_
_entity_poly.entity_id
_entity_poly.type
_entity_poly.pdbx_seq_one_letter_code
_entity_poly.pdbx_strand_id
1 'polypeptide(L)'
;MLDYNLEKRGEASLYEYVYQQIRDDIVAGRIAAGEHLPSKRAFASHLGISVITIENAYSQLLAEGYICSMPRRGYYACELPDAPVLALAAGDIDRDAVPVGPSAHDAMGQAERFDALSPSALEAARLWQSALRATLTSEDEREIFSPAPAQGTARLRRAIAHHLRGTRGMNVNPDNIVIGAGAQLLDTMLVQLLGADKVYAVEDPGYLRLTRIYQAMGCEVRHVPLDAEGVDFSALQKTGTDVLHLMPSHQYPTGLVTSIARRYALLSWAAERPGRYLIEDDFDCEFRLAGKPIPALASIDAAQSVIYTNTFSKSLSSALRLAYMVLPDQLMERFRCNLGFYASSVSSVDQVALARLLESGDYERHVNRVRVRAREARDGLMALVRKVFPAGEVSIEYADAGLYCTVALAEDKAGESFAKALADARISYVNIADCLWTADRASTKIAPSRVLIQYDDLSPQSLSVLQEQLQ
;
A
#
# COMPACT_ATOMS: atom_id res chain seq x y z
N MET A 1 -51.15 -28.51 4.67
CA MET A 1 -49.89 -28.99 5.25
C MET A 1 -48.83 -28.65 4.24
N LEU A 2 -47.69 -28.14 4.67
CA LEU A 2 -46.61 -27.79 3.74
C LEU A 2 -46.10 -29.03 3.03
N ASP A 3 -45.93 -28.97 1.71
CA ASP A 3 -45.54 -30.10 0.88
C ASP A 3 -44.35 -29.70 -0.01
N TYR A 4 -43.23 -30.41 0.14
CA TYR A 4 -41.99 -30.06 -0.56
C TYR A 4 -41.47 -31.28 -1.33
N ASN A 5 -41.15 -31.08 -2.58
CA ASN A 5 -40.59 -32.16 -3.42
C ASN A 5 -39.07 -32.31 -3.11
N LEU A 6 -38.76 -33.32 -2.33
CA LEU A 6 -37.37 -33.58 -1.86
C LEU A 6 -36.41 -34.03 -2.99
N GLU A 7 -36.92 -34.45 -4.15
CA GLU A 7 -36.07 -34.76 -5.29
C GLU A 7 -35.41 -33.50 -5.90
N LYS A 8 -36.00 -32.35 -5.71
CA LYS A 8 -35.48 -31.06 -6.22
C LYS A 8 -34.34 -30.45 -5.36
N ARG A 9 -33.89 -31.18 -4.33
CA ARG A 9 -32.87 -30.65 -3.39
C ARG A 9 -31.47 -30.45 -4.00
N GLY A 10 -31.18 -31.07 -5.16
CA GLY A 10 -29.83 -31.05 -5.72
C GLY A 10 -28.80 -31.67 -4.80
N GLU A 11 -27.69 -30.96 -4.56
CA GLU A 11 -26.61 -31.36 -3.65
C GLU A 11 -26.86 -30.94 -2.17
N ALA A 12 -27.91 -30.20 -1.88
CA ALA A 12 -28.21 -29.72 -0.54
C ALA A 12 -28.60 -30.88 0.40
N SER A 13 -28.25 -30.81 1.65
CA SER A 13 -28.69 -31.75 2.68
C SER A 13 -30.20 -31.62 2.91
N LEU A 14 -30.86 -32.71 3.37
CA LEU A 14 -32.32 -32.68 3.59
C LEU A 14 -32.79 -31.59 4.55
N TYR A 15 -32.05 -31.34 5.63
CA TYR A 15 -32.44 -30.28 6.57
C TYR A 15 -32.29 -28.90 5.97
N GLU A 16 -31.24 -28.68 5.20
CA GLU A 16 -30.93 -27.41 4.54
C GLU A 16 -31.97 -27.08 3.47
N TYR A 17 -32.36 -28.07 2.68
CA TYR A 17 -33.41 -27.90 1.68
C TYR A 17 -34.76 -27.55 2.34
N VAL A 18 -35.17 -28.29 3.40
CA VAL A 18 -36.44 -28.01 4.11
C VAL A 18 -36.39 -26.65 4.78
N TYR A 19 -35.26 -26.29 5.40
CA TYR A 19 -35.06 -24.95 5.97
C TYR A 19 -35.25 -23.87 4.92
N GLN A 20 -34.61 -23.99 3.74
CA GLN A 20 -34.70 -22.99 2.67
C GLN A 20 -36.15 -22.85 2.16
N GLN A 21 -36.84 -23.97 1.94
CA GLN A 21 -38.23 -23.93 1.47
C GLN A 21 -39.17 -23.23 2.46
N ILE A 22 -39.08 -23.51 3.76
CA ILE A 22 -39.89 -22.84 4.76
C ILE A 22 -39.55 -21.35 4.84
N ARG A 23 -38.27 -21.02 4.85
CA ARG A 23 -37.81 -19.64 4.86
C ARG A 23 -38.38 -18.86 3.66
N ASP A 24 -38.23 -19.41 2.47
CA ASP A 24 -38.67 -18.78 1.22
C ASP A 24 -40.20 -18.66 1.16
N ASP A 25 -40.96 -19.60 1.77
CA ASP A 25 -42.40 -19.51 1.90
C ASP A 25 -42.83 -18.42 2.88
N ILE A 26 -42.11 -18.24 3.98
CA ILE A 26 -42.36 -17.13 4.94
C ILE A 26 -42.02 -15.79 4.29
N VAL A 27 -40.87 -15.66 3.66
CA VAL A 27 -40.43 -14.42 2.98
C VAL A 27 -41.37 -14.04 1.84
N ALA A 28 -41.87 -15.03 1.08
CA ALA A 28 -42.81 -14.82 0.00
C ALA A 28 -44.30 -14.63 0.47
N GLY A 29 -44.55 -14.69 1.77
CA GLY A 29 -45.90 -14.56 2.33
C GLY A 29 -46.81 -15.78 2.07
N ARG A 30 -46.28 -16.91 1.56
CA ARG A 30 -47.03 -18.15 1.37
C ARG A 30 -47.37 -18.79 2.72
N ILE A 31 -46.50 -18.60 3.73
CA ILE A 31 -46.79 -18.85 5.14
C ILE A 31 -47.02 -17.47 5.76
N ALA A 32 -48.22 -17.21 6.20
CA ALA A 32 -48.57 -15.90 6.73
C ALA A 32 -47.94 -15.66 8.12
N ALA A 33 -47.68 -14.38 8.46
CA ALA A 33 -47.25 -14.02 9.81
C ALA A 33 -48.24 -14.52 10.86
N GLY A 34 -47.75 -15.16 11.91
CA GLY A 34 -48.58 -15.79 12.95
C GLY A 34 -49.20 -17.13 12.55
N GLU A 35 -48.94 -17.65 11.33
CA GLU A 35 -49.41 -18.97 10.93
C GLU A 35 -48.73 -20.06 11.70
N HIS A 36 -49.50 -21.09 12.08
CA HIS A 36 -49.01 -22.23 12.86
C HIS A 36 -48.32 -23.24 11.94
N LEU A 37 -47.06 -23.55 12.19
CA LEU A 37 -46.32 -24.58 11.49
C LEU A 37 -46.62 -25.98 12.06
N PRO A 38 -46.54 -27.04 11.22
CA PRO A 38 -46.71 -28.39 11.67
C PRO A 38 -45.76 -28.78 12.78
N SER A 39 -46.19 -29.66 13.71
CA SER A 39 -45.26 -30.20 14.70
C SER A 39 -44.12 -30.98 14.05
N LYS A 40 -42.92 -30.96 14.64
CA LYS A 40 -41.75 -31.66 14.11
C LYS A 40 -42.03 -33.11 13.68
N ARG A 41 -42.80 -33.83 14.52
CA ARG A 41 -43.18 -35.25 14.25
C ARG A 41 -44.17 -35.36 13.11
N ALA A 42 -45.19 -34.55 13.07
CA ALA A 42 -46.19 -34.58 12.01
C ALA A 42 -45.58 -34.22 10.66
N PHE A 43 -44.68 -33.22 10.64
CA PHE A 43 -44.03 -32.76 9.42
C PHE A 43 -43.00 -33.79 8.91
N ALA A 44 -42.21 -34.38 9.80
CA ALA A 44 -41.29 -35.47 9.46
C ALA A 44 -42.02 -36.65 8.85
N SER A 45 -43.16 -37.07 9.47
CA SER A 45 -43.96 -38.16 8.94
C SER A 45 -44.58 -37.84 7.59
N HIS A 46 -45.03 -36.60 7.37
CA HIS A 46 -45.60 -36.16 6.10
C HIS A 46 -44.59 -36.15 4.96
N LEU A 47 -43.36 -35.67 5.19
CA LEU A 47 -42.31 -35.62 4.21
C LEU A 47 -41.50 -36.92 4.08
N GLY A 48 -41.77 -37.93 4.94
CA GLY A 48 -41.06 -39.21 4.91
C GLY A 48 -39.58 -39.12 5.31
N ILE A 49 -39.20 -38.16 6.16
CA ILE A 49 -37.83 -37.91 6.64
C ILE A 49 -37.70 -38.03 8.15
N SER A 50 -36.45 -37.97 8.63
CA SER A 50 -36.22 -38.08 10.07
C SER A 50 -36.71 -36.85 10.87
N VAL A 51 -37.19 -37.08 12.11
CA VAL A 51 -37.58 -35.96 13.01
C VAL A 51 -36.38 -35.03 13.29
N ILE A 52 -35.18 -35.57 13.38
CA ILE A 52 -33.94 -34.82 13.59
C ILE A 52 -33.71 -33.84 12.42
N THR A 53 -34.00 -34.22 11.20
CA THR A 53 -33.88 -33.33 10.02
C THR A 53 -34.79 -32.13 10.16
N ILE A 54 -36.05 -32.32 10.51
CA ILE A 54 -37.00 -31.20 10.77
C ILE A 54 -36.59 -30.39 12.01
N GLU A 55 -36.05 -31.05 13.03
CA GLU A 55 -35.59 -30.39 14.26
C GLU A 55 -34.45 -29.42 13.95
N ASN A 56 -33.47 -29.83 13.15
CA ASN A 56 -32.36 -28.98 12.71
C ASN A 56 -32.85 -27.80 11.87
N ALA A 57 -33.75 -28.03 10.90
CA ALA A 57 -34.34 -26.97 10.10
C ALA A 57 -35.12 -25.95 10.97
N TYR A 58 -35.94 -26.41 11.90
CA TYR A 58 -36.68 -25.55 12.81
C TYR A 58 -35.76 -24.81 13.81
N SER A 59 -34.70 -25.46 14.26
CA SER A 59 -33.73 -24.80 15.17
C SER A 59 -33.02 -23.64 14.46
N GLN A 60 -32.69 -23.80 13.19
CA GLN A 60 -32.08 -22.73 12.40
C GLN A 60 -33.08 -21.60 12.12
N LEU A 61 -34.31 -21.92 11.71
CA LEU A 61 -35.38 -20.92 11.52
C LEU A 61 -35.68 -20.13 12.81
N LEU A 62 -35.62 -20.79 13.98
CA LEU A 62 -35.76 -20.14 15.28
C LEU A 62 -34.59 -19.21 15.59
N ALA A 63 -33.35 -19.67 15.33
CA ALA A 63 -32.15 -18.90 15.57
C ALA A 63 -32.09 -17.64 14.69
N GLU A 64 -32.60 -17.73 13.47
CA GLU A 64 -32.67 -16.63 12.52
C GLU A 64 -33.92 -15.75 12.65
N GLY A 65 -34.88 -16.15 13.51
CA GLY A 65 -36.07 -15.36 13.79
C GLY A 65 -37.20 -15.46 12.78
N TYR A 66 -37.14 -16.39 11.82
CA TYR A 66 -38.25 -16.65 10.88
C TYR A 66 -39.46 -17.28 11.55
N ILE A 67 -39.23 -18.08 12.58
CA ILE A 67 -40.29 -18.68 13.38
C ILE A 67 -40.07 -18.43 14.88
N CYS A 68 -41.12 -18.48 15.66
CA CYS A 68 -41.06 -18.44 17.11
C CYS A 68 -41.71 -19.68 17.73
N SER A 69 -41.26 -20.05 18.91
CA SER A 69 -41.84 -21.18 19.67
C SER A 69 -42.70 -20.64 20.79
N MET A 70 -43.96 -21.12 20.88
CA MET A 70 -44.85 -20.81 21.99
C MET A 70 -45.01 -22.06 22.88
N PRO A 71 -44.77 -21.94 24.18
CA PRO A 71 -44.90 -23.06 25.12
C PRO A 71 -46.24 -23.75 25.00
N ARG A 72 -46.21 -25.09 24.77
CA ARG A 72 -47.40 -25.95 24.60
C ARG A 72 -48.29 -25.65 23.37
N ARG A 73 -47.91 -24.69 22.53
CA ARG A 73 -48.70 -24.30 21.33
C ARG A 73 -48.00 -24.60 20.00
N GLY A 74 -46.67 -24.81 20.04
CA GLY A 74 -45.91 -25.16 18.82
C GLY A 74 -45.11 -24.00 18.22
N TYR A 75 -44.94 -24.03 16.91
CA TYR A 75 -44.12 -23.08 16.15
C TYR A 75 -45.00 -22.21 15.27
N TYR A 76 -44.66 -20.94 15.18
CA TYR A 76 -45.40 -19.93 14.42
C TYR A 76 -44.47 -19.12 13.57
N ALA A 77 -44.88 -18.73 12.37
CA ALA A 77 -44.11 -17.79 11.54
C ALA A 77 -44.09 -16.41 12.17
N CYS A 78 -42.92 -15.80 12.22
CA CYS A 78 -42.78 -14.43 12.71
C CYS A 78 -43.25 -13.39 11.68
N GLU A 79 -43.69 -12.25 12.13
CA GLU A 79 -43.91 -11.08 11.29
C GLU A 79 -42.53 -10.54 10.87
N LEU A 80 -42.27 -10.55 9.57
CA LEU A 80 -41.08 -9.93 9.02
C LEU A 80 -41.44 -8.46 8.71
N PRO A 81 -40.65 -7.48 9.18
CA PRO A 81 -40.86 -6.11 8.76
C PRO A 81 -40.75 -6.04 7.24
N ASP A 82 -41.57 -5.17 6.61
CA ASP A 82 -41.45 -4.85 5.19
C ASP A 82 -40.05 -4.31 4.89
N ALA A 83 -39.08 -5.20 4.84
CA ALA A 83 -37.82 -4.87 4.21
C ALA A 83 -38.12 -4.68 2.72
N PRO A 84 -37.65 -3.60 2.09
CA PRO A 84 -37.67 -3.56 0.66
C PRO A 84 -36.94 -4.83 0.20
N VAL A 85 -37.68 -5.78 -0.35
CA VAL A 85 -37.11 -6.92 -1.04
C VAL A 85 -36.27 -6.29 -2.14
N LEU A 86 -34.98 -6.12 -1.89
CA LEU A 86 -34.02 -6.11 -2.96
C LEU A 86 -34.22 -7.46 -3.61
N ALA A 87 -35.17 -7.51 -4.55
CA ALA A 87 -35.20 -8.54 -5.53
C ALA A 87 -33.81 -8.49 -6.16
N LEU A 88 -32.93 -9.36 -5.69
CA LEU A 88 -31.86 -9.87 -6.50
C LEU A 88 -32.54 -10.67 -7.61
N ALA A 89 -33.30 -9.93 -8.46
CA ALA A 89 -33.52 -10.34 -9.80
C ALA A 89 -32.11 -10.68 -10.30
N ALA A 90 -31.89 -11.91 -10.69
CA ALA A 90 -30.84 -12.27 -11.61
C ALA A 90 -31.17 -11.57 -12.96
N GLY A 91 -31.17 -10.28 -12.94
CA GLY A 91 -31.24 -9.37 -14.06
C GLY A 91 -29.87 -8.70 -14.06
N ASP A 92 -29.23 -8.77 -15.19
CA ASP A 92 -27.97 -8.14 -15.52
C ASP A 92 -27.81 -6.84 -14.72
N ILE A 93 -26.88 -6.86 -13.76
CA ILE A 93 -26.30 -5.63 -13.25
C ILE A 93 -25.61 -5.07 -14.48
N ASP A 94 -26.24 -4.08 -15.10
CA ASP A 94 -25.61 -3.29 -16.15
C ASP A 94 -24.35 -2.68 -15.55
N ARG A 95 -23.22 -3.37 -15.73
CA ARG A 95 -21.91 -2.95 -15.23
C ARG A 95 -21.43 -1.67 -15.91
N ASP A 96 -22.13 -1.24 -16.95
CA ASP A 96 -21.82 -0.03 -17.71
C ASP A 96 -22.57 1.22 -17.20
N ALA A 97 -23.49 1.08 -16.25
CA ALA A 97 -24.32 2.19 -15.77
C ALA A 97 -23.73 3.01 -14.60
N VAL A 98 -22.59 2.63 -14.04
CA VAL A 98 -21.82 3.53 -13.18
C VAL A 98 -20.86 4.27 -14.11
N PRO A 99 -20.99 5.61 -14.30
CA PRO A 99 -19.98 6.36 -15.01
C PRO A 99 -18.70 6.23 -14.16
N VAL A 100 -17.87 5.25 -14.48
CA VAL A 100 -16.49 5.23 -14.05
C VAL A 100 -15.86 6.38 -14.81
N GLY A 101 -15.80 7.56 -14.18
CA GLY A 101 -14.93 8.62 -14.66
C GLY A 101 -13.56 8.02 -14.92
N PRO A 102 -12.71 8.62 -15.76
CA PRO A 102 -11.42 8.06 -16.17
C PRO A 102 -10.78 7.46 -14.92
N SER A 103 -10.55 6.16 -14.93
CA SER A 103 -10.17 5.43 -13.75
C SER A 103 -8.91 6.09 -13.20
N ALA A 104 -8.83 6.25 -11.90
CA ALA A 104 -7.61 6.77 -11.27
C ALA A 104 -6.37 5.93 -11.65
N HIS A 105 -6.58 4.73 -12.22
CA HIS A 105 -5.56 3.90 -12.87
C HIS A 105 -4.98 4.51 -14.14
N ASP A 106 -5.78 5.21 -14.96
CA ASP A 106 -5.31 5.79 -16.22
C ASP A 106 -4.54 7.10 -16.00
N ALA A 107 -4.78 7.78 -14.86
CA ALA A 107 -4.04 8.98 -14.46
C ALA A 107 -2.79 8.70 -13.61
N MET A 108 -2.63 7.47 -13.12
CA MET A 108 -1.44 7.01 -12.41
C MET A 108 -0.57 6.27 -13.42
N GLY A 109 0.24 7.04 -14.15
CA GLY A 109 1.07 6.59 -15.25
C GLY A 109 1.66 5.18 -15.11
N GLN A 110 2.21 4.64 -16.17
CA GLN A 110 2.81 3.31 -16.29
C GLN A 110 3.83 2.92 -15.20
N ALA A 111 4.13 3.84 -14.28
CA ALA A 111 5.11 3.77 -13.21
C ALA A 111 4.92 2.65 -12.17
N GLU A 112 3.74 2.04 -12.07
CA GLU A 112 3.46 0.99 -11.09
C GLU A 112 3.26 -0.41 -11.68
N ARG A 113 3.51 -0.59 -12.96
CA ARG A 113 3.61 -1.93 -13.54
C ARG A 113 4.97 -2.54 -13.18
N PHE A 114 5.13 -2.91 -11.90
CA PHE A 114 6.15 -3.88 -11.53
C PHE A 114 5.77 -5.18 -12.23
N ASP A 115 6.58 -5.59 -13.19
CA ASP A 115 6.51 -6.96 -13.65
C ASP A 115 6.83 -7.85 -12.44
N ALA A 116 5.79 -8.54 -11.92
CA ALA A 116 5.93 -9.46 -10.78
C ALA A 116 6.93 -10.60 -11.08
N LEU A 117 7.53 -10.61 -12.26
CA LEU A 117 8.43 -11.61 -12.77
C LEU A 117 9.89 -11.13 -12.88
N SER A 118 10.23 -9.93 -12.37
CA SER A 118 11.64 -9.53 -12.35
C SER A 118 12.49 -10.51 -11.54
N PRO A 119 13.76 -10.72 -11.89
CA PRO A 119 14.66 -11.61 -11.13
C PRO A 119 14.75 -11.23 -9.65
N SER A 120 14.70 -9.93 -9.34
CA SER A 120 14.71 -9.42 -7.96
C SER A 120 13.41 -9.78 -7.23
N ALA A 121 12.26 -9.63 -7.88
CA ALA A 121 10.96 -9.99 -7.32
C ALA A 121 10.83 -11.49 -7.05
N LEU A 122 11.31 -12.35 -7.97
CA LEU A 122 11.33 -13.81 -7.78
C LEU A 122 12.23 -14.24 -6.62
N GLU A 123 13.39 -13.60 -6.47
CA GLU A 123 14.28 -13.87 -5.35
C GLU A 123 13.66 -13.42 -4.03
N ALA A 124 13.08 -12.23 -3.97
CA ALA A 124 12.36 -11.73 -2.81
C ALA A 124 11.19 -12.66 -2.42
N ALA A 125 10.43 -13.17 -3.39
CA ALA A 125 9.35 -14.11 -3.15
C ALA A 125 9.85 -15.43 -2.52
N ARG A 126 10.96 -15.98 -3.01
CA ARG A 126 11.57 -17.20 -2.43
C ARG A 126 12.09 -16.96 -1.01
N LEU A 127 12.73 -15.80 -0.79
CA LEU A 127 13.21 -15.39 0.52
C LEU A 127 12.05 -15.29 1.51
N TRP A 128 10.98 -14.61 1.12
CA TRP A 128 9.78 -14.45 1.93
C TRP A 128 9.11 -15.78 2.24
N GLN A 129 8.94 -16.66 1.24
CA GLN A 129 8.37 -17.99 1.44
C GLN A 129 9.20 -18.82 2.44
N SER A 130 10.53 -18.72 2.38
CA SER A 130 11.41 -19.41 3.34
C SER A 130 11.22 -18.87 4.76
N ALA A 131 11.13 -17.57 4.92
CA ALA A 131 10.90 -16.92 6.21
C ALA A 131 9.54 -17.30 6.80
N LEU A 132 8.48 -17.30 5.98
CA LEU A 132 7.15 -17.73 6.40
C LEU A 132 7.12 -19.19 6.85
N ARG A 133 7.71 -20.10 6.09
CA ARG A 133 7.78 -21.52 6.48
C ARG A 133 8.51 -21.67 7.82
N ALA A 134 9.67 -21.02 7.99
CA ALA A 134 10.43 -21.06 9.23
C ALA A 134 9.63 -20.48 10.40
N THR A 135 8.85 -19.43 10.18
CA THR A 135 7.97 -18.83 11.18
C THR A 135 6.86 -19.79 11.60
N LEU A 136 6.15 -20.39 10.66
CA LEU A 136 5.03 -21.30 10.92
C LEU A 136 5.47 -22.64 11.55
N THR A 137 6.73 -23.03 11.38
CA THR A 137 7.29 -24.25 11.98
C THR A 137 8.06 -23.98 13.28
N SER A 138 8.16 -22.72 13.72
CA SER A 138 8.81 -22.37 14.98
C SER A 138 7.93 -22.75 16.16
N GLU A 139 8.58 -22.97 17.33
CA GLU A 139 7.89 -23.33 18.58
C GLU A 139 7.13 -22.15 19.21
N ASP A 140 7.25 -20.93 18.66
CA ASP A 140 6.64 -19.70 19.20
C ASP A 140 5.20 -19.46 18.66
N GLU A 141 4.33 -20.46 18.78
CA GLU A 141 2.91 -20.32 18.40
C GLU A 141 2.22 -19.14 19.11
N ARG A 142 2.61 -18.86 20.35
CA ARG A 142 2.07 -17.73 21.11
C ARG A 142 2.43 -16.39 20.51
N GLU A 143 3.64 -16.22 20.00
CA GLU A 143 4.07 -14.97 19.35
C GLU A 143 3.30 -14.76 18.04
N ILE A 144 3.08 -15.84 17.29
CA ILE A 144 2.45 -15.82 15.97
C ILE A 144 0.93 -15.59 16.07
N PHE A 145 0.26 -16.22 17.03
CA PHE A 145 -1.21 -16.19 17.16
C PHE A 145 -1.71 -15.19 18.21
N SER A 146 -0.85 -14.50 18.95
CA SER A 146 -1.26 -13.42 19.84
C SER A 146 -1.49 -12.12 19.06
N PRO A 147 -2.52 -11.35 19.39
CA PRO A 147 -2.73 -10.04 18.80
C PRO A 147 -1.53 -9.12 19.06
N ALA A 148 -1.00 -8.51 18.00
CA ALA A 148 0.05 -7.52 18.15
C ALA A 148 -0.52 -6.20 18.69
N PRO A 149 0.25 -5.45 19.51
CA PRO A 149 -0.11 -4.08 19.90
C PRO A 149 -0.33 -3.18 18.69
N ALA A 150 -1.01 -2.06 18.86
CA ALA A 150 -1.27 -1.07 17.80
C ALA A 150 -0.01 -0.67 17.01
N GLN A 151 1.13 -0.55 17.69
CA GLN A 151 2.43 -0.24 17.06
C GLN A 151 3.14 -1.44 16.42
N GLY A 152 2.59 -2.64 16.50
CA GLY A 152 3.23 -3.87 16.05
C GLY A 152 4.06 -4.56 17.12
N THR A 153 4.59 -5.76 16.77
CA THR A 153 5.33 -6.62 17.69
C THR A 153 6.64 -5.99 18.16
N ALA A 154 6.95 -6.14 19.45
CA ALA A 154 8.19 -5.62 20.02
C ALA A 154 9.45 -6.22 19.37
N ARG A 155 9.36 -7.47 18.90
CA ARG A 155 10.46 -8.15 18.20
C ARG A 155 10.79 -7.45 16.88
N LEU A 156 9.78 -7.20 16.01
CA LEU A 156 10.01 -6.52 14.74
C LEU A 156 10.50 -5.09 14.96
N ARG A 157 9.93 -4.36 15.92
CA ARG A 157 10.37 -3.00 16.23
C ARG A 157 11.85 -2.94 16.66
N ARG A 158 12.31 -3.90 17.47
CA ARG A 158 13.73 -4.03 17.83
C ARG A 158 14.61 -4.38 16.64
N ALA A 159 14.16 -5.30 15.78
CA ALA A 159 14.89 -5.67 14.57
C ALA A 159 15.04 -4.48 13.62
N ILE A 160 13.99 -3.68 13.42
CA ILE A 160 14.02 -2.45 12.61
C ILE A 160 14.97 -1.41 13.24
N ALA A 161 14.90 -1.18 14.55
CA ALA A 161 15.81 -0.24 15.22
C ALA A 161 17.28 -0.65 15.06
N HIS A 162 17.59 -1.95 15.14
CA HIS A 162 18.93 -2.47 14.87
C HIS A 162 19.35 -2.25 13.42
N HIS A 163 18.47 -2.54 12.47
CA HIS A 163 18.68 -2.32 11.04
C HIS A 163 18.98 -0.85 10.72
N LEU A 164 18.16 0.09 11.25
CA LEU A 164 18.35 1.52 11.07
C LEU A 164 19.68 2.04 11.63
N ARG A 165 20.14 1.47 12.74
CA ARG A 165 21.46 1.79 13.30
C ARG A 165 22.58 1.40 12.34
N GLY A 166 22.49 0.22 11.74
CA GLY A 166 23.52 -0.30 10.82
C GLY A 166 23.49 0.39 9.45
N THR A 167 22.31 0.70 8.93
CA THR A 167 22.14 1.20 7.55
C THR A 167 22.06 2.71 7.45
N ARG A 168 21.46 3.39 8.43
CA ARG A 168 21.21 4.84 8.42
C ARG A 168 21.91 5.61 9.55
N GLY A 169 22.61 4.91 10.44
CA GLY A 169 23.25 5.55 11.61
C GLY A 169 22.24 6.12 12.62
N MET A 170 20.98 5.72 12.53
CA MET A 170 19.90 6.20 13.39
C MET A 170 19.82 5.40 14.67
N ASN A 171 19.96 6.06 15.82
CA ASN A 171 19.77 5.42 17.13
C ASN A 171 18.32 5.61 17.59
N VAL A 172 17.43 4.75 17.11
CA VAL A 172 15.99 4.85 17.35
C VAL A 172 15.57 4.02 18.57
N ASN A 173 14.71 4.60 19.43
CA ASN A 173 14.02 3.83 20.43
C ASN A 173 12.98 2.90 19.76
N PRO A 174 13.04 1.57 19.93
CA PRO A 174 12.06 0.66 19.35
C PRO A 174 10.61 0.98 19.73
N ASP A 175 10.40 1.65 20.87
CA ASP A 175 9.07 2.04 21.31
C ASP A 175 8.50 3.28 20.59
N ASN A 176 9.29 3.91 19.74
CA ASN A 176 8.89 5.00 18.85
C ASN A 176 8.58 4.52 17.43
N ILE A 177 8.68 3.21 17.18
CA ILE A 177 8.39 2.61 15.87
C ILE A 177 6.93 2.15 15.82
N VAL A 178 6.24 2.46 14.73
CA VAL A 178 4.89 1.97 14.41
C VAL A 178 4.93 1.22 13.08
N ILE A 179 4.46 -0.03 13.10
CA ILE A 179 4.36 -0.89 11.92
C ILE A 179 3.00 -0.68 11.25
N GLY A 180 2.97 -0.56 9.93
CA GLY A 180 1.74 -0.36 9.18
C GLY A 180 1.65 -1.17 7.89
N ALA A 181 0.43 -1.42 7.45
CA ALA A 181 0.13 -2.14 6.21
C ALA A 181 0.39 -1.28 4.96
N GLY A 182 1.64 -0.87 4.79
CA GLY A 182 2.14 -0.01 3.71
C GLY A 182 2.10 1.47 4.06
N ALA A 183 2.91 2.26 3.34
CA ALA A 183 3.08 3.70 3.59
C ALA A 183 1.75 4.47 3.56
N GLN A 184 0.85 4.17 2.62
CA GLN A 184 -0.43 4.86 2.49
C GLN A 184 -1.31 4.81 3.75
N LEU A 185 -1.31 3.67 4.46
CA LEU A 185 -2.02 3.58 5.74
C LEU A 185 -1.32 4.43 6.81
N LEU A 186 0.02 4.41 6.82
CA LEU A 186 0.78 5.26 7.74
C LEU A 186 0.53 6.75 7.48
N ASP A 187 0.48 7.18 6.22
CA ASP A 187 0.13 8.55 5.85
C ASP A 187 -1.27 8.93 6.38
N THR A 188 -2.25 8.03 6.24
CA THR A 188 -3.60 8.24 6.80
C THR A 188 -3.57 8.35 8.33
N MET A 189 -2.79 7.50 9.00
CA MET A 189 -2.61 7.57 10.47
C MET A 189 -1.90 8.85 10.89
N LEU A 190 -0.94 9.34 10.10
CA LEU A 190 -0.28 10.62 10.36
C LEU A 190 -1.26 11.80 10.30
N VAL A 191 -2.19 11.82 9.34
CA VAL A 191 -3.24 12.84 9.32
C VAL A 191 -4.13 12.77 10.57
N GLN A 192 -4.51 11.57 11.00
CA GLN A 192 -5.29 11.40 12.24
C GLN A 192 -4.50 11.86 13.48
N LEU A 193 -3.19 11.70 13.48
CA LEU A 193 -2.32 12.09 14.59
C LEU A 193 -2.01 13.59 14.63
N LEU A 194 -1.73 14.18 13.47
CA LEU A 194 -1.31 15.58 13.35
C LEU A 194 -2.48 16.55 13.26
N GLY A 195 -3.58 16.14 12.61
CA GLY A 195 -4.78 16.93 12.36
C GLY A 195 -5.01 17.20 10.86
N ALA A 196 -6.25 17.08 10.42
CA ALA A 196 -6.65 17.42 9.05
C ALA A 196 -6.79 18.95 8.83
N ASP A 197 -6.83 19.71 9.89
CA ASP A 197 -6.89 21.18 9.89
C ASP A 197 -5.53 21.86 9.59
N LYS A 198 -4.47 21.07 9.50
CA LYS A 198 -3.14 21.54 9.13
C LYS A 198 -2.97 21.68 7.63
N VAL A 199 -2.09 22.59 7.22
CA VAL A 199 -1.66 22.76 5.84
C VAL A 199 -0.52 21.78 5.56
N TYR A 200 -0.78 20.80 4.70
CA TYR A 200 0.22 19.85 4.24
C TYR A 200 0.88 20.35 2.95
N ALA A 201 2.17 20.12 2.81
CA ALA A 201 2.87 20.37 1.57
C ALA A 201 3.56 19.10 1.06
N VAL A 202 3.63 18.96 -0.25
CA VAL A 202 4.32 17.89 -0.98
C VAL A 202 5.21 18.49 -2.06
N GLU A 203 6.19 17.74 -2.50
CA GLU A 203 7.11 18.10 -3.59
C GLU A 203 6.38 18.13 -4.95
N ASP A 204 6.79 19.04 -5.87
CA ASP A 204 6.27 19.15 -7.22
C ASP A 204 7.43 19.43 -8.23
N PRO A 205 7.73 18.49 -9.19
CA PRO A 205 7.06 17.22 -9.39
C PRO A 205 7.24 16.25 -8.23
N GLY A 206 6.24 15.40 -7.98
CA GLY A 206 6.24 14.52 -6.83
C GLY A 206 5.36 13.29 -7.00
N TYR A 207 5.19 12.55 -5.91
CA TYR A 207 4.33 11.38 -5.87
C TYR A 207 2.86 11.80 -5.71
N LEU A 208 2.14 11.94 -6.83
CA LEU A 208 0.78 12.48 -6.89
C LEU A 208 -0.23 11.76 -5.98
N ARG A 209 0.04 10.51 -5.60
CA ARG A 209 -0.83 9.76 -4.70
C ARG A 209 -0.86 10.38 -3.29
N LEU A 210 0.23 10.97 -2.81
CA LEU A 210 0.25 11.67 -1.52
C LEU A 210 -0.77 12.80 -1.49
N THR A 211 -0.79 13.64 -2.53
CA THR A 211 -1.78 14.71 -2.66
C THR A 211 -3.20 14.17 -2.53
N ARG A 212 -3.51 13.08 -3.23
CA ARG A 212 -4.85 12.47 -3.21
C ARG A 212 -5.20 11.88 -1.84
N ILE A 213 -4.24 11.26 -1.15
CA ILE A 213 -4.44 10.73 0.20
C ILE A 213 -4.77 11.86 1.15
N TYR A 214 -3.98 12.92 1.17
CA TYR A 214 -4.21 14.06 2.07
C TYR A 214 -5.52 14.78 1.75
N GLN A 215 -5.85 15.00 0.47
CA GLN A 215 -7.13 15.59 0.06
C GLN A 215 -8.32 14.72 0.45
N ALA A 216 -8.23 13.40 0.29
CA ALA A 216 -9.27 12.47 0.71
C ALA A 216 -9.51 12.48 2.22
N MET A 217 -8.50 12.85 3.01
CA MET A 217 -8.60 13.05 4.46
C MET A 217 -9.07 14.46 4.85
N GLY A 218 -9.40 15.32 3.87
CA GLY A 218 -9.86 16.68 4.10
C GLY A 218 -8.78 17.71 4.37
N CYS A 219 -7.50 17.38 4.13
CA CYS A 219 -6.40 18.30 4.34
C CYS A 219 -6.29 19.32 3.21
N GLU A 220 -5.88 20.54 3.55
CA GLU A 220 -5.36 21.49 2.58
C GLU A 220 -3.96 21.08 2.13
N VAL A 221 -3.75 20.95 0.81
CA VAL A 221 -2.47 20.49 0.24
C VAL A 221 -1.86 21.57 -0.64
N ARG A 222 -0.59 21.89 -0.37
CA ARG A 222 0.25 22.80 -1.16
C ARG A 222 1.31 21.99 -1.92
N HIS A 223 1.65 22.45 -3.11
CA HIS A 223 2.71 21.86 -3.93
C HIS A 223 3.89 22.82 -3.95
N VAL A 224 5.05 22.31 -3.56
CA VAL A 224 6.26 23.12 -3.45
C VAL A 224 7.23 22.70 -4.54
N PRO A 225 7.65 23.62 -5.43
CA PRO A 225 8.59 23.31 -6.50
C PRO A 225 9.94 22.87 -5.95
N LEU A 226 10.70 22.19 -6.81
CA LEU A 226 12.07 21.79 -6.54
C LEU A 226 13.04 22.74 -7.24
N ASP A 227 14.17 22.99 -6.59
CA ASP A 227 15.36 23.59 -7.20
C ASP A 227 16.52 22.55 -7.27
N ALA A 228 17.72 22.96 -7.59
CA ALA A 228 18.88 22.08 -7.71
C ALA A 228 19.32 21.43 -6.38
N GLU A 229 18.84 21.91 -5.24
CA GLU A 229 19.21 21.44 -3.91
C GLU A 229 18.10 20.66 -3.17
N GLY A 230 16.90 20.61 -3.71
CA GLY A 230 15.71 19.96 -3.14
C GLY A 230 14.49 20.86 -3.20
N VAL A 231 13.61 20.76 -2.20
CA VAL A 231 12.45 21.64 -2.06
C VAL A 231 12.88 23.10 -2.10
N ASP A 232 12.31 23.92 -2.99
CA ASP A 232 12.58 25.37 -3.02
C ASP A 232 12.16 26.01 -1.70
N PHE A 233 13.17 26.40 -0.91
CA PHE A 233 12.97 26.93 0.42
C PHE A 233 12.23 28.26 0.42
N SER A 234 12.46 29.10 -0.57
CA SER A 234 11.80 30.40 -0.68
C SER A 234 10.31 30.27 -1.04
N ALA A 235 9.98 29.28 -1.84
CA ALA A 235 8.60 28.92 -2.14
C ALA A 235 7.91 28.33 -0.90
N LEU A 236 8.55 27.38 -0.20
CA LEU A 236 8.03 26.77 1.02
C LEU A 236 7.62 27.81 2.07
N GLN A 237 8.47 28.81 2.32
CA GLN A 237 8.20 29.86 3.32
C GLN A 237 6.92 30.65 3.05
N LYS A 238 6.46 30.70 1.78
CA LYS A 238 5.27 31.46 1.36
C LYS A 238 3.98 30.66 1.44
N THR A 239 4.07 29.35 1.65
CA THR A 239 2.91 28.45 1.59
C THR A 239 2.05 28.39 2.86
N GLY A 240 2.57 28.88 3.99
CA GLY A 240 1.90 28.73 5.28
C GLY A 240 1.88 27.28 5.80
N THR A 241 2.69 26.40 5.26
CA THR A 241 2.75 24.96 5.57
C THR A 241 3.02 24.67 7.04
N ASP A 242 2.32 23.66 7.56
CA ASP A 242 2.55 23.05 8.88
C ASP A 242 3.30 21.72 8.79
N VAL A 243 3.01 20.93 7.76
CA VAL A 243 3.60 19.59 7.58
C VAL A 243 4.13 19.49 6.16
N LEU A 244 5.43 19.25 6.02
CA LEU A 244 6.07 19.01 4.71
C LEU A 244 6.43 17.54 4.58
N HIS A 245 5.88 16.87 3.56
CA HIS A 245 6.24 15.51 3.17
C HIS A 245 7.23 15.57 2.01
N LEU A 246 8.42 14.98 2.18
CA LEU A 246 9.50 15.05 1.21
C LEU A 246 10.32 13.75 1.16
N MET A 247 11.03 13.54 0.05
CA MET A 247 11.91 12.40 -0.20
C MET A 247 13.38 12.85 -0.35
N PRO A 248 14.06 13.20 0.75
CA PRO A 248 15.34 13.92 0.66
C PRO A 248 16.53 13.06 0.26
N SER A 249 16.43 11.73 0.38
CA SER A 249 17.54 10.82 0.04
C SER A 249 17.56 10.45 -1.44
N HIS A 250 16.38 10.39 -2.07
CA HIS A 250 16.20 10.06 -3.48
C HIS A 250 14.78 10.49 -3.90
N GLN A 251 14.64 11.73 -4.35
CA GLN A 251 13.35 12.34 -4.65
C GLN A 251 12.67 11.66 -5.84
N TYR A 252 11.42 11.25 -5.67
CA TYR A 252 10.61 10.72 -6.76
C TYR A 252 9.77 11.85 -7.39
N PRO A 253 9.81 12.03 -8.74
CA PRO A 253 10.44 11.17 -9.75
C PRO A 253 11.80 11.66 -10.23
N THR A 254 12.33 12.77 -9.75
CA THR A 254 13.52 13.42 -10.34
C THR A 254 14.83 12.69 -10.04
N GLY A 255 14.88 11.89 -8.97
CA GLY A 255 16.11 11.27 -8.48
C GLY A 255 16.99 12.23 -7.66
N LEU A 256 16.57 13.48 -7.48
CA LEU A 256 17.34 14.52 -6.82
C LEU A 256 17.64 14.11 -5.36
N VAL A 257 18.84 14.39 -4.91
CA VAL A 257 19.29 14.20 -3.55
C VAL A 257 19.37 15.57 -2.88
N THR A 258 18.57 15.79 -1.85
CA THR A 258 18.55 17.05 -1.11
C THR A 258 19.89 17.33 -0.46
N SER A 259 20.46 18.51 -0.72
CA SER A 259 21.76 18.92 -0.22
C SER A 259 21.76 19.01 1.32
N ILE A 260 22.94 18.87 1.94
CA ILE A 260 23.05 18.97 3.39
C ILE A 260 22.69 20.39 3.89
N ALA A 261 22.98 21.42 3.12
CA ALA A 261 22.61 22.80 3.44
C ALA A 261 21.08 22.95 3.48
N ARG A 262 20.38 22.39 2.48
CA ARG A 262 18.93 22.40 2.41
C ARG A 262 18.31 21.59 3.56
N ARG A 263 18.90 20.45 3.93
CA ARG A 263 18.45 19.63 5.09
C ARG A 263 18.48 20.45 6.38
N TYR A 264 19.57 21.17 6.66
CA TYR A 264 19.64 22.04 7.83
C TYR A 264 18.66 23.21 7.75
N ALA A 265 18.45 23.82 6.58
CA ALA A 265 17.46 24.88 6.42
C ALA A 265 16.03 24.38 6.71
N LEU A 266 15.68 23.17 6.26
CA LEU A 266 14.37 22.54 6.53
C LEU A 266 14.19 22.19 8.01
N LEU A 267 15.22 21.67 8.67
CA LEU A 267 15.19 21.41 10.12
C LEU A 267 15.02 22.70 10.93
N SER A 268 15.74 23.77 10.56
CA SER A 268 15.57 25.08 11.18
C SER A 268 14.16 25.62 10.99
N TRP A 269 13.61 25.52 9.77
CA TRP A 269 12.25 25.93 9.46
C TRP A 269 11.20 25.16 10.29
N ALA A 270 11.38 23.86 10.49
CA ALA A 270 10.48 23.07 11.33
C ALA A 270 10.57 23.48 12.79
N ALA A 271 11.78 23.75 13.30
CA ALA A 271 12.03 24.15 14.69
C ALA A 271 11.53 25.58 15.02
N GLU A 272 11.38 26.46 14.02
CA GLU A 272 10.94 27.87 14.24
C GLU A 272 9.51 27.95 14.80
N ARG A 273 8.65 26.99 14.56
CA ARG A 273 7.26 27.02 15.00
C ARG A 273 6.82 25.67 15.57
N PRO A 274 6.43 25.60 16.85
CA PRO A 274 5.87 24.39 17.43
C PRO A 274 4.68 23.85 16.61
N GLY A 275 4.65 22.55 16.41
CA GLY A 275 3.61 21.89 15.64
C GLY A 275 3.86 21.83 14.13
N ARG A 276 5.01 22.34 13.65
CA ARG A 276 5.52 22.00 12.31
C ARG A 276 6.23 20.66 12.34
N TYR A 277 6.07 19.90 11.27
CA TYR A 277 6.71 18.60 11.10
C TYR A 277 7.22 18.39 9.68
N LEU A 278 8.30 17.64 9.58
CA LEU A 278 8.81 17.08 8.32
C LEU A 278 8.48 15.58 8.32
N ILE A 279 7.85 15.07 7.26
CA ILE A 279 7.71 13.64 7.01
C ILE A 279 8.78 13.28 6.00
N GLU A 280 9.81 12.56 6.46
CA GLU A 280 10.89 12.04 5.63
C GLU A 280 10.49 10.67 5.11
N ASP A 281 10.13 10.57 3.82
CA ASP A 281 9.87 9.30 3.13
C ASP A 281 11.16 8.78 2.48
N ASP A 282 11.67 7.69 3.01
CA ASP A 282 12.99 7.13 2.69
C ASP A 282 12.86 5.74 2.03
N PHE A 283 11.99 5.63 1.04
CA PHE A 283 11.43 4.40 0.47
C PHE A 283 12.42 3.45 -0.23
N ASP A 284 13.61 3.92 -0.65
CA ASP A 284 14.63 3.12 -1.35
C ASP A 284 16.07 3.37 -0.89
N CYS A 285 16.25 3.92 0.30
CA CYS A 285 17.53 4.31 0.85
C CYS A 285 18.56 3.19 0.97
N GLU A 286 18.12 1.95 1.06
CA GLU A 286 18.97 0.77 1.09
C GLU A 286 19.73 0.55 -0.22
N PHE A 287 19.27 1.16 -1.31
CA PHE A 287 19.77 0.85 -2.67
C PHE A 287 20.73 1.86 -3.25
N ARG A 288 21.34 2.72 -2.42
CA ARG A 288 22.42 3.58 -2.90
C ARG A 288 23.55 2.76 -3.53
N LEU A 289 23.88 3.05 -4.81
CA LEU A 289 24.78 2.23 -5.60
C LEU A 289 26.26 2.64 -5.43
N ALA A 290 26.55 3.90 -5.12
CA ALA A 290 27.90 4.38 -4.89
C ALA A 290 27.98 5.31 -3.67
N GLY A 291 29.14 5.34 -3.03
CA GLY A 291 29.41 6.17 -1.86
C GLY A 291 28.79 5.63 -0.56
N LYS A 292 28.96 6.41 0.52
CA LYS A 292 28.32 6.12 1.81
C LYS A 292 26.86 6.58 1.80
N PRO A 293 25.98 5.94 2.57
CA PRO A 293 24.62 6.44 2.77
C PRO A 293 24.65 7.90 3.27
N ILE A 294 23.76 8.72 2.73
CA ILE A 294 23.57 10.09 3.21
C ILE A 294 22.80 10.00 4.53
N PRO A 295 23.19 10.74 5.59
CA PRO A 295 22.44 10.75 6.84
C PRO A 295 20.97 11.12 6.60
N ALA A 296 20.05 10.42 7.24
CA ALA A 296 18.64 10.79 7.23
C ALA A 296 18.43 12.16 7.92
N LEU A 297 17.39 12.90 7.54
CA LEU A 297 16.98 14.11 8.28
C LEU A 297 16.73 13.78 9.75
N ALA A 298 16.00 12.69 10.00
CA ALA A 298 15.72 12.21 11.35
C ALA A 298 16.98 11.91 12.16
N SER A 299 18.12 11.54 11.53
CA SER A 299 19.37 11.25 12.23
C SER A 299 20.11 12.49 12.75
N ILE A 300 19.80 13.66 12.18
CA ILE A 300 20.43 14.95 12.53
C ILE A 300 19.43 15.95 13.14
N ASP A 301 18.20 15.52 13.39
CA ASP A 301 17.13 16.33 13.99
C ASP A 301 17.25 16.35 15.51
N ALA A 302 17.68 17.48 16.05
CA ALA A 302 17.73 17.71 17.49
C ALA A 302 16.41 18.24 18.08
N ALA A 303 15.48 18.72 17.22
CA ALA A 303 14.23 19.34 17.65
C ALA A 303 13.06 18.35 17.75
N GLN A 304 13.26 17.11 17.38
CA GLN A 304 12.21 16.08 17.30
C GLN A 304 11.01 16.53 16.45
N SER A 305 11.30 17.10 15.29
CA SER A 305 10.33 17.61 14.30
C SER A 305 10.20 16.71 13.07
N VAL A 306 11.04 15.67 12.94
CA VAL A 306 11.05 14.75 11.81
C VAL A 306 10.34 13.46 12.17
N ILE A 307 9.35 13.12 11.34
CA ILE A 307 8.72 11.80 11.29
C ILE A 307 9.40 11.04 10.16
N TYR A 308 10.06 9.93 10.48
CA TYR A 308 10.72 9.10 9.49
C TYR A 308 9.79 7.98 9.04
N THR A 309 9.64 7.77 7.73
CA THR A 309 8.85 6.68 7.14
C THR A 309 9.69 5.87 6.17
N ASN A 310 9.47 4.56 6.14
CA ASN A 310 10.11 3.67 5.19
C ASN A 310 9.22 2.46 4.89
N THR A 311 9.48 1.78 3.78
CA THR A 311 8.70 0.64 3.29
C THR A 311 9.59 -0.49 2.80
N PHE A 312 9.15 -1.73 3.01
CA PHE A 312 9.79 -2.92 2.42
C PHE A 312 9.28 -3.23 1.01
N SER A 313 8.46 -2.35 0.42
CA SER A 313 7.85 -2.56 -0.89
C SER A 313 8.87 -2.65 -2.02
N LYS A 314 9.95 -1.88 -1.95
CA LYS A 314 11.02 -1.89 -2.97
C LYS A 314 12.05 -2.99 -2.76
N SER A 315 12.28 -3.37 -1.50
CA SER A 315 13.29 -4.38 -1.16
C SER A 315 12.74 -5.81 -1.18
N LEU A 316 11.47 -6.01 -0.87
CA LEU A 316 10.83 -7.33 -0.89
C LEU A 316 9.72 -7.39 -1.93
N SER A 317 8.57 -6.79 -1.65
CA SER A 317 7.45 -6.69 -2.60
C SER A 317 6.42 -5.69 -2.13
N SER A 318 5.84 -4.95 -3.06
CA SER A 318 4.70 -4.08 -2.79
C SER A 318 3.44 -4.84 -2.34
N ALA A 319 3.33 -6.13 -2.69
CA ALA A 319 2.22 -6.99 -2.31
C ALA A 319 2.20 -7.33 -0.80
N LEU A 320 3.35 -7.31 -0.13
CA LEU A 320 3.46 -7.62 1.30
C LEU A 320 2.89 -6.53 2.20
N ARG A 321 2.77 -5.31 1.69
CA ARG A 321 2.23 -4.17 2.43
C ARG A 321 2.90 -3.96 3.79
N LEU A 322 4.22 -4.00 3.84
CA LEU A 322 5.01 -3.81 5.06
C LEU A 322 5.73 -2.46 5.01
N ALA A 323 5.41 -1.61 5.96
CA ALA A 323 6.03 -0.30 6.16
C ALA A 323 6.13 0.03 7.65
N TYR A 324 6.90 1.04 7.98
CA TYR A 324 7.00 1.52 9.34
C TYR A 324 7.25 3.03 9.37
N MET A 325 6.90 3.65 10.49
CA MET A 325 7.26 5.03 10.81
C MET A 325 7.95 5.10 12.17
N VAL A 326 8.85 6.06 12.31
CA VAL A 326 9.49 6.42 13.57
C VAL A 326 8.96 7.78 13.98
N LEU A 327 8.30 7.84 15.11
CA LEU A 327 7.69 9.04 15.63
C LEU A 327 8.61 9.71 16.65
N PRO A 328 8.71 11.06 16.66
CA PRO A 328 9.21 11.80 17.80
C PRO A 328 8.50 11.43 19.10
N ASP A 329 9.19 11.55 20.24
CA ASP A 329 8.68 11.12 21.54
C ASP A 329 7.29 11.70 21.86
N GLN A 330 7.10 12.99 21.64
CA GLN A 330 5.83 13.69 21.87
C GLN A 330 4.70 13.16 20.97
N LEU A 331 5.00 12.85 19.72
CA LEU A 331 4.01 12.27 18.81
C LEU A 331 3.72 10.81 19.17
N MET A 332 4.70 10.09 19.69
CA MET A 332 4.47 8.71 20.14
C MET A 332 3.55 8.66 21.38
N GLU A 333 3.65 9.61 22.29
CA GLU A 333 2.70 9.73 23.40
C GLU A 333 1.28 10.04 22.90
N ARG A 334 1.14 10.97 21.95
CA ARG A 334 -0.15 11.24 21.29
C ARG A 334 -0.69 10.03 20.55
N PHE A 335 0.16 9.27 19.86
CA PHE A 335 -0.22 8.04 19.19
C PHE A 335 -0.81 7.03 20.20
N ARG A 336 -0.16 6.80 21.32
CA ARG A 336 -0.66 5.88 22.36
C ARG A 336 -2.01 6.31 22.91
N CYS A 337 -2.20 7.60 23.14
CA CYS A 337 -3.45 8.15 23.67
C CYS A 337 -4.58 8.13 22.64
N ASN A 338 -4.30 8.54 21.39
CA ASN A 338 -5.34 8.82 20.40
C ASN A 338 -5.58 7.65 19.43
N LEU A 339 -4.55 6.85 19.13
CA LEU A 339 -4.59 5.77 18.14
C LEU A 339 -4.22 4.39 18.73
N GLY A 340 -3.85 4.32 20.01
CA GLY A 340 -3.47 3.08 20.68
C GLY A 340 -4.59 2.04 20.81
N PHE A 341 -5.83 2.42 20.53
CA PHE A 341 -6.98 1.51 20.52
C PHE A 341 -7.08 0.68 19.23
N TYR A 342 -6.36 1.04 18.17
CA TYR A 342 -6.34 0.24 16.95
C TYR A 342 -5.66 -1.11 17.18
N ALA A 343 -6.14 -2.13 16.48
CA ALA A 343 -5.37 -3.35 16.31
C ALA A 343 -4.21 -3.09 15.31
N SER A 344 -3.12 -3.84 15.43
CA SER A 344 -2.06 -3.79 14.42
C SER A 344 -2.64 -4.14 13.05
N SER A 345 -2.32 -3.32 12.05
CA SER A 345 -2.79 -3.51 10.67
C SER A 345 -2.01 -4.59 9.89
N VAL A 346 -0.91 -5.08 10.45
CA VAL A 346 -0.08 -6.15 9.89
C VAL A 346 -0.21 -7.39 10.74
N SER A 347 -0.34 -8.56 10.12
CA SER A 347 -0.47 -9.83 10.84
C SER A 347 0.79 -10.12 11.68
N SER A 348 0.62 -10.77 12.85
CA SER A 348 1.76 -11.17 13.68
C SER A 348 2.68 -12.14 12.94
N VAL A 349 2.14 -13.01 12.08
CA VAL A 349 2.92 -13.95 11.24
C VAL A 349 3.89 -13.18 10.34
N ASP A 350 3.41 -12.17 9.61
CA ASP A 350 4.23 -11.38 8.70
C ASP A 350 5.28 -10.57 9.47
N GLN A 351 4.90 -10.02 10.62
CA GLN A 351 5.83 -9.28 11.46
C GLN A 351 6.96 -10.15 12.00
N VAL A 352 6.66 -11.37 12.43
CA VAL A 352 7.68 -12.33 12.92
C VAL A 352 8.56 -12.82 11.77
N ALA A 353 7.98 -13.07 10.58
CA ALA A 353 8.74 -13.47 9.40
C ALA A 353 9.74 -12.37 8.98
N LEU A 354 9.31 -11.11 8.97
CA LEU A 354 10.20 -9.99 8.66
C LEU A 354 11.27 -9.79 9.73
N ALA A 355 10.92 -9.91 11.02
CA ALA A 355 11.89 -9.83 12.09
C ALA A 355 12.99 -10.88 11.94
N ARG A 356 12.64 -12.14 11.62
CA ARG A 356 13.61 -13.22 11.33
C ARG A 356 14.55 -12.86 10.18
N LEU A 357 14.04 -12.31 9.09
CA LEU A 357 14.87 -11.90 7.94
C LEU A 357 15.90 -10.83 8.33
N LEU A 358 15.48 -9.86 9.14
CA LEU A 358 16.38 -8.82 9.65
C LEU A 358 17.40 -9.37 10.64
N GLU A 359 16.98 -10.22 11.58
CA GLU A 359 17.81 -10.82 12.62
C GLU A 359 18.85 -11.80 12.05
N SER A 360 18.50 -12.56 11.00
CA SER A 360 19.40 -13.53 10.36
C SER A 360 20.40 -12.88 9.40
N GLY A 361 20.22 -11.62 9.04
CA GLY A 361 20.99 -10.92 8.01
C GLY A 361 20.66 -11.38 6.57
N ASP A 362 19.60 -12.19 6.39
CA ASP A 362 19.16 -12.61 5.05
C ASP A 362 18.65 -11.45 4.23
N TYR A 363 17.98 -10.49 4.90
CA TYR A 363 17.51 -9.27 4.30
C TYR A 363 18.65 -8.44 3.71
N GLU A 364 19.72 -8.19 4.49
CA GLU A 364 20.89 -7.44 4.03
C GLU A 364 21.60 -8.14 2.89
N ARG A 365 21.71 -9.48 2.95
CA ARG A 365 22.27 -10.27 1.85
C ARG A 365 21.46 -10.13 0.56
N HIS A 366 20.14 -10.12 0.68
CA HIS A 366 19.24 -9.89 -0.45
C HIS A 366 19.41 -8.48 -1.03
N VAL A 367 19.36 -7.45 -0.19
CA VAL A 367 19.56 -6.04 -0.61
C VAL A 367 20.90 -5.87 -1.34
N ASN A 368 21.97 -6.51 -0.84
CA ASN A 368 23.28 -6.45 -1.49
C ASN A 368 23.28 -7.11 -2.88
N ARG A 369 22.58 -8.23 -3.07
CA ARG A 369 22.44 -8.84 -4.41
C ARG A 369 21.65 -7.96 -5.37
N VAL A 370 20.57 -7.33 -4.90
CA VAL A 370 19.81 -6.36 -5.70
C VAL A 370 20.71 -5.18 -6.10
N ARG A 371 21.50 -4.62 -5.17
CA ARG A 371 22.46 -3.55 -5.49
C ARG A 371 23.48 -3.93 -6.57
N VAL A 372 23.99 -5.17 -6.55
CA VAL A 372 24.94 -5.63 -7.58
C VAL A 372 24.25 -5.62 -8.94
N ARG A 373 23.07 -6.22 -9.05
CA ARG A 373 22.30 -6.23 -10.31
C ARG A 373 21.95 -4.82 -10.79
N ALA A 374 21.51 -3.96 -9.87
CA ALA A 374 21.19 -2.56 -10.21
C ALA A 374 22.42 -1.79 -10.74
N ARG A 375 23.63 -2.05 -10.20
CA ARG A 375 24.87 -1.48 -10.76
C ARG A 375 25.15 -1.98 -12.17
N GLU A 376 25.02 -3.27 -12.41
CA GLU A 376 25.22 -3.86 -13.75
C GLU A 376 24.22 -3.27 -14.76
N ALA A 377 22.96 -3.16 -14.36
CA ALA A 377 21.90 -2.55 -15.18
C ALA A 377 22.18 -1.07 -15.48
N ARG A 378 22.54 -0.28 -14.45
CA ARG A 378 22.96 1.11 -14.58
C ARG A 378 24.14 1.26 -15.54
N ASP A 379 25.18 0.48 -15.36
CA ASP A 379 26.39 0.57 -16.16
C ASP A 379 26.11 0.19 -17.63
N GLY A 380 25.25 -0.80 -17.86
CA GLY A 380 24.74 -1.16 -19.18
C GLY A 380 23.98 -0.03 -19.87
N LEU A 381 23.04 0.61 -19.14
CA LEU A 381 22.28 1.76 -19.64
C LEU A 381 23.21 2.94 -19.97
N MET A 382 24.14 3.26 -19.07
CA MET A 382 25.10 4.34 -19.28
C MET A 382 26.00 4.09 -20.50
N ALA A 383 26.44 2.86 -20.72
CA ALA A 383 27.23 2.48 -21.88
C ALA A 383 26.42 2.61 -23.19
N LEU A 384 25.15 2.15 -23.16
CA LEU A 384 24.25 2.26 -24.31
C LEU A 384 23.99 3.71 -24.67
N VAL A 385 23.60 4.54 -23.71
CA VAL A 385 23.30 5.97 -23.94
C VAL A 385 24.52 6.70 -24.52
N ARG A 386 25.72 6.49 -23.98
CA ARG A 386 26.96 7.09 -24.51
C ARG A 386 27.31 6.62 -25.94
N LYS A 387 26.87 5.42 -26.31
CA LYS A 387 27.12 4.87 -27.66
C LYS A 387 26.16 5.43 -28.69
N VAL A 388 24.90 5.66 -28.29
CA VAL A 388 23.82 6.05 -29.24
C VAL A 388 23.72 7.55 -29.40
N PHE A 389 23.92 8.31 -28.32
CA PHE A 389 23.73 9.76 -28.35
C PHE A 389 25.05 10.52 -28.37
N PRO A 390 25.18 11.59 -29.18
CA PRO A 390 26.31 12.49 -29.12
C PRO A 390 26.50 13.13 -27.75
N ALA A 391 27.73 13.48 -27.43
CA ALA A 391 28.06 14.14 -26.18
C ALA A 391 27.34 15.50 -26.06
N GLY A 392 26.61 15.69 -24.97
CA GLY A 392 25.84 16.90 -24.67
C GLY A 392 24.35 16.84 -25.07
N GLU A 393 23.92 15.84 -25.85
CA GLU A 393 22.50 15.67 -26.20
C GLU A 393 21.72 14.91 -25.13
N VAL A 394 22.40 14.14 -24.28
CA VAL A 394 21.80 13.34 -23.21
C VAL A 394 22.60 13.47 -21.93
N SER A 395 21.91 13.63 -20.81
CA SER A 395 22.48 13.48 -19.46
C SER A 395 21.75 12.39 -18.68
N ILE A 396 22.52 11.62 -17.89
CA ILE A 396 21.98 10.67 -16.91
C ILE A 396 22.23 11.27 -15.54
N GLU A 397 21.17 11.56 -14.83
CA GLU A 397 21.20 12.25 -13.56
C GLU A 397 20.89 11.27 -12.41
N TYR A 398 21.55 11.46 -11.27
CA TYR A 398 21.30 10.72 -10.01
C TYR A 398 21.39 9.19 -10.09
N ALA A 399 22.17 8.67 -11.05
CA ALA A 399 22.26 7.24 -11.33
C ALA A 399 22.72 6.35 -10.16
N ASP A 400 23.31 6.93 -9.14
CA ASP A 400 23.84 6.23 -7.95
C ASP A 400 22.95 6.32 -6.71
N ALA A 401 21.86 7.08 -6.77
CA ALA A 401 21.11 7.44 -5.58
C ALA A 401 20.18 6.32 -5.08
N GLY A 402 19.66 5.48 -5.98
CA GLY A 402 18.71 4.39 -5.66
C GLY A 402 18.51 3.43 -6.82
N LEU A 403 17.30 2.90 -6.96
CA LEU A 403 16.92 1.89 -7.96
C LEU A 403 16.48 2.47 -9.31
N TYR A 404 16.64 3.75 -9.54
CA TYR A 404 16.31 4.40 -10.81
C TYR A 404 17.24 5.59 -11.09
N CYS A 405 17.24 6.06 -12.32
CA CYS A 405 17.88 7.29 -12.72
C CYS A 405 16.95 8.12 -13.59
N THR A 406 17.29 9.39 -13.77
CA THR A 406 16.64 10.26 -14.73
C THR A 406 17.54 10.41 -15.97
N VAL A 407 16.96 10.18 -17.15
CA VAL A 407 17.57 10.48 -18.43
C VAL A 407 16.94 11.76 -18.97
N ALA A 408 17.75 12.79 -19.16
CA ALA A 408 17.33 14.05 -19.74
C ALA A 408 17.93 14.22 -21.15
N LEU A 409 17.08 14.52 -22.12
CA LEU A 409 17.44 14.75 -23.50
C LEU A 409 17.35 16.25 -23.83
N ALA A 410 18.22 16.75 -24.72
CA ALA A 410 18.29 18.18 -25.06
C ALA A 410 17.10 18.65 -25.89
N GLU A 411 16.50 17.76 -26.69
CA GLU A 411 15.40 18.06 -27.61
C GLU A 411 14.14 17.24 -27.28
N ASP A 412 12.96 17.87 -27.39
CA ASP A 412 11.67 17.26 -27.13
C ASP A 412 11.37 16.05 -28.02
N LYS A 413 11.64 16.17 -29.32
CA LYS A 413 11.44 15.09 -30.28
C LYS A 413 12.31 13.85 -29.97
N ALA A 414 13.54 14.08 -29.49
CA ALA A 414 14.42 13.00 -29.07
C ALA A 414 13.84 12.29 -27.84
N GLY A 415 13.21 13.05 -26.93
CA GLY A 415 12.54 12.49 -25.75
C GLY A 415 11.34 11.60 -26.08
N GLU A 416 10.48 12.03 -27.00
CA GLU A 416 9.34 11.22 -27.47
C GLU A 416 9.81 9.93 -28.15
N SER A 417 10.84 10.03 -29.01
CA SER A 417 11.44 8.87 -29.67
C SER A 417 12.06 7.90 -28.69
N PHE A 418 12.77 8.41 -27.68
CA PHE A 418 13.38 7.61 -26.62
C PHE A 418 12.33 6.92 -25.75
N ALA A 419 11.27 7.61 -25.35
CA ALA A 419 10.16 7.05 -24.60
C ALA A 419 9.47 5.91 -25.37
N LYS A 420 9.28 6.09 -26.69
CA LYS A 420 8.75 5.03 -27.56
C LYS A 420 9.68 3.81 -27.61
N ALA A 421 10.98 4.04 -27.80
CA ALA A 421 11.96 2.97 -27.83
C ALA A 421 12.01 2.18 -26.50
N LEU A 422 11.87 2.86 -25.35
CA LEU A 422 11.73 2.21 -24.05
C LEU A 422 10.49 1.31 -23.98
N ALA A 423 9.34 1.81 -24.45
CA ALA A 423 8.10 1.03 -24.50
C ALA A 423 8.23 -0.21 -25.41
N ASP A 424 8.82 -0.08 -26.59
CA ASP A 424 9.06 -1.17 -27.53
C ASP A 424 10.05 -2.22 -26.96
N ALA A 425 11.02 -1.78 -26.16
CA ALA A 425 11.94 -2.64 -25.43
C ALA A 425 11.34 -3.23 -24.12
N ARG A 426 10.07 -2.92 -23.80
CA ARG A 426 9.38 -3.32 -22.54
C ARG A 426 10.11 -2.86 -21.29
N ILE A 427 10.73 -1.69 -21.32
CA ILE A 427 11.37 -1.05 -20.19
C ILE A 427 10.36 -0.04 -19.62
N SER A 428 10.04 -0.19 -18.33
CA SER A 428 9.15 0.75 -17.65
C SER A 428 9.83 2.10 -17.44
N TYR A 429 9.12 3.17 -17.77
CA TYR A 429 9.59 4.53 -17.59
C TYR A 429 8.47 5.45 -17.09
N VAL A 430 8.86 6.59 -16.55
CA VAL A 430 7.93 7.64 -16.13
C VAL A 430 8.37 8.97 -16.73
N ASN A 431 7.47 9.64 -17.42
CA ASN A 431 7.71 11.04 -17.81
C ASN A 431 7.60 11.91 -16.55
N ILE A 432 8.64 12.69 -16.24
CA ILE A 432 8.62 13.56 -15.05
C ILE A 432 7.50 14.60 -15.16
N ALA A 433 7.18 15.05 -16.36
CA ALA A 433 6.06 15.95 -16.60
C ALA A 433 4.69 15.38 -16.16
N ASP A 434 4.52 14.06 -16.18
CA ASP A 434 3.28 13.42 -15.72
C ASP A 434 3.13 13.42 -14.18
N CYS A 435 4.20 13.69 -13.47
CA CYS A 435 4.25 13.80 -12.00
C CYS A 435 4.05 15.24 -11.50
N LEU A 436 3.80 16.21 -12.40
CA LEU A 436 3.44 17.57 -12.04
C LEU A 436 1.97 17.64 -11.64
N TRP A 437 1.71 18.33 -10.54
CA TRP A 437 0.34 18.58 -10.08
C TRP A 437 -0.34 19.71 -10.85
N THR A 438 0.38 20.72 -11.27
CA THR A 438 -0.17 21.95 -11.85
C THR A 438 -0.97 21.67 -13.14
N ALA A 439 -2.18 22.25 -13.20
CA ALA A 439 -3.03 22.25 -14.39
C ALA A 439 -2.37 22.96 -15.59
N ASP A 440 -1.38 23.78 -15.32
CA ASP A 440 -0.64 24.55 -16.33
C ASP A 440 0.69 23.87 -16.69
N ARG A 441 0.57 22.62 -17.15
CA ARG A 441 1.70 21.83 -17.67
C ARG A 441 2.49 22.57 -18.78
N ALA A 442 1.84 23.53 -19.44
CA ALA A 442 2.46 24.30 -20.53
C ALA A 442 3.35 25.46 -20.05
N SER A 443 3.16 25.94 -18.82
CA SER A 443 3.92 27.07 -18.27
C SER A 443 5.15 26.66 -17.45
N THR A 444 5.19 25.40 -17.00
CA THR A 444 6.33 24.90 -16.23
C THR A 444 7.42 24.45 -17.20
N LYS A 445 8.54 25.19 -17.25
CA LYS A 445 9.75 24.87 -18.02
C LYS A 445 10.48 23.63 -17.48
N ILE A 446 9.80 22.51 -17.26
CA ILE A 446 10.49 21.24 -17.19
C ILE A 446 10.77 20.87 -18.64
N ALA A 447 12.04 20.70 -18.98
CA ALA A 447 12.40 20.21 -20.30
C ALA A 447 11.56 18.96 -20.59
N PRO A 448 10.77 18.91 -21.68
CA PRO A 448 9.77 17.87 -21.94
C PRO A 448 10.37 16.48 -22.12
N SER A 449 11.65 16.35 -22.04
CA SER A 449 12.45 15.18 -22.37
C SER A 449 13.12 14.52 -21.18
N ARG A 450 12.52 14.59 -19.97
CA ARG A 450 13.06 13.89 -18.78
C ARG A 450 12.23 12.67 -18.46
N VAL A 451 12.88 11.50 -18.49
CA VAL A 451 12.26 10.22 -18.14
C VAL A 451 13.00 9.55 -16.99
N LEU A 452 12.26 9.05 -16.03
CA LEU A 452 12.78 8.14 -15.00
C LEU A 452 12.78 6.72 -15.56
N ILE A 453 13.87 5.98 -15.37
CA ILE A 453 14.02 4.57 -15.74
C ILE A 453 14.41 3.77 -14.52
N GLN A 454 13.68 2.67 -14.27
CA GLN A 454 13.97 1.75 -13.17
C GLN A 454 14.99 0.69 -13.59
N TYR A 455 15.94 0.36 -12.71
CA TYR A 455 17.00 -0.61 -13.03
C TYR A 455 16.52 -2.05 -13.03
N ASP A 456 15.48 -2.39 -12.27
CA ASP A 456 14.94 -3.76 -12.19
C ASP A 456 14.41 -4.29 -13.52
N ASP A 457 14.01 -3.39 -14.44
CA ASP A 457 13.50 -3.73 -15.77
C ASP A 457 14.61 -3.84 -16.82
N LEU A 458 15.84 -3.45 -16.46
CA LEU A 458 16.98 -3.46 -17.36
C LEU A 458 17.68 -4.82 -17.32
N SER A 459 17.50 -5.61 -18.35
CA SER A 459 18.26 -6.83 -18.62
C SER A 459 19.21 -6.61 -19.82
N PRO A 460 20.25 -7.42 -19.99
CA PRO A 460 21.07 -7.38 -21.22
C PRO A 460 20.23 -7.50 -22.48
N GLN A 461 19.12 -8.23 -22.43
CA GLN A 461 18.20 -8.46 -23.53
C GLN A 461 17.36 -7.22 -23.82
N SER A 462 16.76 -6.59 -22.80
CA SER A 462 16.00 -5.35 -22.99
C SER A 462 16.89 -4.18 -23.45
N LEU A 463 18.13 -4.10 -22.97
CA LEU A 463 19.11 -3.11 -23.43
C LEU A 463 19.54 -3.33 -24.90
N SER A 464 19.65 -4.60 -25.35
CA SER A 464 19.93 -4.91 -26.76
C SER A 464 18.79 -4.46 -27.66
N VAL A 465 17.52 -4.75 -27.27
CA VAL A 465 16.35 -4.30 -28.03
C VAL A 465 16.28 -2.77 -28.05
N LEU A 466 16.52 -2.11 -26.89
CA LEU A 466 16.55 -0.65 -26.82
C LEU A 466 17.61 -0.05 -27.77
N GLN A 467 18.80 -0.67 -27.83
CA GLN A 467 19.84 -0.23 -28.76
C GLN A 467 19.41 -0.32 -30.24
N GLU A 468 18.73 -1.40 -30.62
CA GLU A 468 18.22 -1.60 -31.99
C GLU A 468 17.14 -0.57 -32.36
N GLN A 469 16.30 -0.18 -31.40
CA GLN A 469 15.23 0.82 -31.61
C GLN A 469 15.76 2.25 -31.71
N LEU A 470 16.97 2.51 -31.18
CA LEU A 470 17.60 3.84 -31.19
C LEU A 470 18.61 4.06 -32.35
N GLN A 471 18.93 3.02 -33.10
CA GLN A 471 19.78 3.08 -34.32
C GLN A 471 18.96 3.35 -35.57
#